data_ab89feb97982e28e82c035f30efd05a2
#
_entry.id   ab89feb97982e28e82c035f30efd05a2
#
_cell.length_a   1.000
_cell.length_b   1.000
_cell.length_c   1.000
_cell.angle_alpha   90.00
_cell.angle_beta   90.00
_cell.angle_gamma   90.00
#
_symmetry.space_group_name_H-M   'P 1'
#
loop_
_entity.id
_entity.type
_entity.pdbx_description
1 polymer ?
#
loop_
_entity_poly.entity_id
_entity_poly.type
_entity_poly.pdbx_seq_one_letter_code
_entity_poly.pdbx_strand_id
1 'polypeptide(L)'
;MNVKSLSVRKEIAASKRMQRLIITWVFVALLCCLITVASYFYVVQLPVSGSGSDIAEDGKVVHGDVGDRVPRAVVVDALSVEHPNAVFTEEVDAVLTQAGLRVDLFSGSVVTVDFLKSLAGGYRVVILRMHSAISAQNELYLFTAEPFSGDKFIQERQARVVKEAFASEGSQSVFAVNWVFVKRLMTGKFNGSVVVAMGCESGVDEMLASEFIGQGAVAFVGWSGQVLLSHSEDATLRLLNSLCVEKLAVSAAVEKANSEAGADPLSGAILKCYLP
;
A
#
# COMPACT_ATOMS: atom_id res chain seq x y z
N MET A 1 51.66 5.92 51.74
CA MET A 1 50.77 6.73 50.86
C MET A 1 49.67 5.85 50.30
N ASN A 2 48.41 6.20 50.58
CA ASN A 2 47.26 5.30 50.65
C ASN A 2 46.67 4.98 49.27
N VAL A 3 46.86 3.78 48.77
CA VAL A 3 46.32 3.27 47.46
C VAL A 3 44.81 3.44 47.31
N LYS A 4 44.05 3.38 48.41
CA LYS A 4 42.61 3.61 48.45
C LYS A 4 42.16 5.03 48.05
N SER A 5 43.00 6.04 48.26
CA SER A 5 42.61 7.43 47.88
C SER A 5 42.75 7.72 46.38
N LEU A 6 43.58 6.95 45.67
CA LEU A 6 43.79 7.11 44.24
C LEU A 6 42.65 6.49 43.41
N SER A 7 42.10 5.34 43.89
CA SER A 7 40.97 4.66 43.22
C SER A 7 39.69 5.49 43.28
N VAL A 8 39.36 6.06 44.44
CA VAL A 8 38.19 6.92 44.66
C VAL A 8 38.26 8.19 43.79
N ARG A 9 39.44 8.80 43.66
CA ARG A 9 39.60 9.97 42.76
C ARG A 9 39.42 9.66 41.32
N LYS A 10 39.82 8.48 40.85
CA LYS A 10 39.59 8.01 39.47
C LYS A 10 38.10 7.74 39.19
N GLU A 11 37.37 7.13 40.11
CA GLU A 11 35.94 6.88 39.96
C GLU A 11 35.12 8.19 39.93
N ILE A 12 35.45 9.17 40.78
CA ILE A 12 34.79 10.50 40.78
C ILE A 12 35.08 11.25 39.45
N ALA A 13 36.33 11.13 38.93
CA ALA A 13 36.66 11.76 37.67
C ALA A 13 35.94 11.08 36.46
N ALA A 14 35.81 9.75 36.47
CA ALA A 14 35.06 9.01 35.47
C ALA A 14 33.54 9.34 35.48
N SER A 15 32.97 9.44 36.70
CA SER A 15 31.56 9.85 36.89
C SER A 15 31.29 11.26 36.35
N LYS A 16 32.15 12.23 36.66
CA LYS A 16 32.02 13.59 36.12
C LYS A 16 32.17 13.68 34.62
N ARG A 17 33.02 12.84 34.03
CA ARG A 17 33.21 12.75 32.55
C ARG A 17 31.96 12.18 31.89
N MET A 18 31.37 11.14 32.49
CA MET A 18 30.10 10.53 32.00
C MET A 18 28.92 11.50 32.12
N GLN A 19 28.81 12.22 33.23
CA GLN A 19 27.77 13.25 33.36
C GLN A 19 27.89 14.37 32.31
N ARG A 20 29.08 14.84 32.01
CA ARG A 20 29.30 15.84 30.96
C ARG A 20 28.90 15.29 29.56
N LEU A 21 29.22 14.04 29.25
CA LEU A 21 28.82 13.40 28.00
C LEU A 21 27.30 13.29 27.88
N ILE A 22 26.61 12.87 28.95
CA ILE A 22 25.14 12.79 28.98
C ILE A 22 24.52 14.17 28.76
N ILE A 23 25.00 15.20 29.44
CA ILE A 23 24.50 16.58 29.29
C ILE A 23 24.69 17.04 27.82
N THR A 24 25.85 16.77 27.21
CA THR A 24 26.13 17.15 25.83
C THR A 24 25.16 16.47 24.86
N TRP A 25 24.92 15.16 25.02
CA TRP A 25 23.97 14.44 24.18
C TRP A 25 22.52 14.89 24.33
N VAL A 26 22.12 15.26 25.55
CA VAL A 26 20.79 15.85 25.81
C VAL A 26 20.64 17.20 25.09
N PHE A 27 21.67 18.04 25.13
CA PHE A 27 21.65 19.31 24.40
C PHE A 27 21.59 19.13 22.89
N VAL A 28 22.34 18.17 22.33
CA VAL A 28 22.30 17.85 20.90
C VAL A 28 20.90 17.35 20.49
N ALA A 29 20.29 16.47 21.28
CA ALA A 29 18.93 15.97 21.01
C ALA A 29 17.88 17.10 21.05
N LEU A 30 17.94 18.01 22.03
CA LEU A 30 17.06 19.17 22.13
C LEU A 30 17.24 20.13 20.94
N LEU A 31 18.48 20.34 20.50
CA LEU A 31 18.74 21.19 19.33
C LEU A 31 18.18 20.57 18.03
N CYS A 32 18.32 19.27 17.85
CA CYS A 32 17.73 18.57 16.72
C CYS A 32 16.18 18.67 16.73
N CYS A 33 15.52 18.51 17.89
CA CYS A 33 14.08 18.69 18.02
C CYS A 33 13.65 20.13 17.69
N LEU A 34 14.40 21.14 18.08
CA LEU A 34 14.08 22.54 17.76
C LEU A 34 14.20 22.82 16.25
N ILE A 35 15.21 22.24 15.57
CA ILE A 35 15.40 22.38 14.13
C ILE A 35 14.25 21.71 13.38
N THR A 36 13.82 20.51 13.79
CA THR A 36 12.68 19.82 13.14
C THR A 36 11.37 20.57 13.32
N VAL A 37 11.11 21.13 14.50
CA VAL A 37 9.90 21.96 14.76
C VAL A 37 9.95 23.26 13.93
N ALA A 38 11.11 23.91 13.86
CA ALA A 38 11.26 25.13 13.06
C ALA A 38 11.07 24.86 11.56
N SER A 39 11.58 23.74 11.05
CA SER A 39 11.38 23.31 9.65
C SER A 39 9.91 23.02 9.35
N TYR A 40 9.19 22.38 10.29
CA TYR A 40 7.77 22.13 10.15
C TYR A 40 6.96 23.43 10.07
N PHE A 41 7.23 24.41 10.94
CA PHE A 41 6.58 25.72 10.91
C PHE A 41 6.90 26.52 9.64
N TYR A 42 8.12 26.40 9.12
CA TYR A 42 8.51 27.07 7.89
C TYR A 42 7.77 26.54 6.66
N VAL A 43 7.58 25.22 6.56
CA VAL A 43 6.84 24.56 5.46
C VAL A 43 5.33 24.91 5.52
N VAL A 44 4.75 25.03 6.72
CA VAL A 44 3.32 25.36 6.90
C VAL A 44 3.01 26.84 6.56
N GLN A 45 4.00 27.74 6.54
CA GLN A 45 3.80 29.17 6.28
C GLN A 45 4.08 29.62 4.84
N LEU A 46 4.30 28.71 3.89
CA LEU A 46 4.41 29.10 2.49
C LEU A 46 3.04 29.60 1.98
N PRO A 47 2.92 30.85 1.49
CA PRO A 47 1.65 31.36 1.01
C PRO A 47 1.23 30.62 -0.26
N VAL A 48 0.05 30.02 -0.24
CA VAL A 48 -0.62 29.54 -1.44
C VAL A 48 -1.01 30.78 -2.27
N SER A 49 -0.32 31.01 -3.35
CA SER A 49 -0.61 32.10 -4.30
C SER A 49 -1.92 31.76 -5.03
N GLY A 50 -3.03 32.28 -4.53
CA GLY A 50 -4.31 32.25 -5.21
C GLY A 50 -4.35 33.35 -6.26
N SER A 51 -4.48 33.00 -7.53
CA SER A 51 -4.82 33.96 -8.57
C SER A 51 -6.34 34.20 -8.58
N GLY A 52 -6.67 35.49 -8.52
CA GLY A 52 -8.03 35.99 -8.36
C GLY A 52 -8.95 35.68 -9.55
N SER A 53 -10.20 35.58 -9.20
CA SER A 53 -11.36 35.49 -10.07
C SER A 53 -11.77 36.85 -10.61
N ASP A 54 -11.93 36.95 -11.89
CA ASP A 54 -12.77 38.01 -12.49
C ASP A 54 -14.11 37.40 -12.90
N ILE A 55 -15.17 38.04 -12.40
CA ILE A 55 -16.57 37.73 -12.70
C ILE A 55 -16.93 38.44 -14.01
N ALA A 56 -17.48 37.72 -14.98
CA ALA A 56 -18.29 38.30 -16.05
C ALA A 56 -19.48 37.41 -16.37
N GLU A 57 -20.63 38.03 -16.45
CA GLU A 57 -21.95 37.48 -16.68
C GLU A 57 -22.15 36.83 -18.05
N ASP A 58 -23.03 35.83 -18.03
CA ASP A 58 -23.92 35.38 -19.09
C ASP A 58 -23.34 34.85 -20.41
N GLY A 59 -23.45 33.54 -20.57
CA GLY A 59 -23.16 32.87 -21.83
C GLY A 59 -22.97 31.36 -21.60
N LYS A 60 -24.08 30.60 -21.58
CA LYS A 60 -24.08 29.13 -21.46
C LYS A 60 -23.30 28.49 -22.60
N VAL A 61 -22.02 28.32 -22.43
CA VAL A 61 -21.18 27.41 -23.21
C VAL A 61 -20.98 26.16 -22.36
N VAL A 62 -21.62 25.08 -22.74
CA VAL A 62 -21.35 23.75 -22.22
C VAL A 62 -19.96 23.36 -22.74
N HIS A 63 -18.94 23.81 -22.06
CA HIS A 63 -17.61 23.23 -22.19
C HIS A 63 -17.62 21.93 -21.41
N GLY A 64 -17.63 20.82 -22.15
CA GLY A 64 -17.32 19.54 -21.58
C GLY A 64 -16.03 19.65 -20.78
N ASP A 65 -16.11 19.23 -19.52
CA ASP A 65 -15.03 19.22 -18.54
C ASP A 65 -13.80 18.50 -19.12
N VAL A 66 -12.85 19.25 -19.63
CA VAL A 66 -11.49 18.82 -19.99
C VAL A 66 -10.61 19.00 -18.75
N GLY A 67 -11.18 18.77 -17.56
CA GLY A 67 -10.49 18.81 -16.30
C GLY A 67 -9.48 17.69 -16.20
N ASP A 68 -8.26 18.07 -16.00
CA ASP A 68 -7.11 17.39 -15.43
C ASP A 68 -7.06 15.85 -15.62
N ARG A 69 -6.71 15.42 -16.85
CA ARG A 69 -6.67 14.00 -17.24
C ARG A 69 -5.31 13.36 -16.98
N VAL A 70 -4.64 13.71 -15.90
CA VAL A 70 -3.48 12.93 -15.48
C VAL A 70 -3.98 11.53 -15.10
N PRO A 71 -3.53 10.48 -15.80
CA PRO A 71 -3.94 9.13 -15.44
C PRO A 71 -3.51 8.82 -14.00
N ARG A 72 -4.32 8.03 -13.30
CA ARG A 72 -4.11 7.77 -11.86
C ARG A 72 -3.79 6.31 -11.61
N ALA A 73 -3.01 6.08 -10.55
CA ALA A 73 -2.84 4.79 -9.93
C ALA A 73 -3.31 4.84 -8.48
N VAL A 74 -3.66 3.71 -7.90
CA VAL A 74 -4.01 3.59 -6.49
C VAL A 74 -3.23 2.46 -5.84
N VAL A 75 -2.73 2.73 -4.64
CA VAL A 75 -2.17 1.73 -3.73
C VAL A 75 -3.14 1.58 -2.56
N VAL A 76 -3.67 0.38 -2.39
CA VAL A 76 -4.51 -0.01 -1.26
C VAL A 76 -3.67 -0.89 -0.35
N ASP A 77 -3.16 -0.32 0.74
CA ASP A 77 -2.20 -0.97 1.63
C ASP A 77 -2.80 -1.33 2.98
N ALA A 78 -3.43 -2.50 3.07
CA ALA A 78 -3.92 -3.05 4.33
C ALA A 78 -2.78 -3.59 5.22
N LEU A 79 -1.60 -3.90 4.65
CA LEU A 79 -0.47 -4.45 5.39
C LEU A 79 0.30 -3.42 6.20
N SER A 80 0.12 -2.13 5.94
CA SER A 80 0.87 -1.07 6.63
C SER A 80 0.65 -1.01 8.14
N VAL A 81 -0.41 -1.65 8.68
CA VAL A 81 -0.64 -1.79 10.13
C VAL A 81 0.34 -2.78 10.76
N GLU A 82 0.54 -3.94 10.12
CA GLU A 82 1.37 -5.03 10.65
C GLU A 82 2.80 -5.00 10.07
N HIS A 83 2.92 -4.59 8.82
CA HIS A 83 4.14 -4.59 8.04
C HIS A 83 4.34 -3.24 7.33
N PRO A 84 4.56 -2.14 8.08
CA PRO A 84 4.81 -0.84 7.47
C PRO A 84 6.10 -0.87 6.65
N ASN A 85 6.04 -0.38 5.41
CA ASN A 85 7.20 -0.26 4.54
C ASN A 85 7.11 1.03 3.72
N ALA A 86 7.61 2.13 4.31
CA ALA A 86 7.63 3.43 3.66
C ALA A 86 8.51 3.44 2.41
N VAL A 87 9.63 2.68 2.43
CA VAL A 87 10.54 2.59 1.27
C VAL A 87 9.81 2.01 0.06
N PHE A 88 9.07 0.91 0.24
CA PHE A 88 8.29 0.32 -0.85
C PHE A 88 7.26 1.30 -1.42
N THR A 89 6.52 2.00 -0.54
CA THR A 89 5.49 2.95 -1.00
C THR A 89 6.09 4.16 -1.73
N GLU A 90 7.24 4.66 -1.28
CA GLU A 90 7.99 5.73 -1.94
C GLU A 90 8.52 5.28 -3.31
N GLU A 91 9.06 4.07 -3.43
CA GLU A 91 9.55 3.51 -4.70
C GLU A 91 8.40 3.28 -5.69
N VAL A 92 7.24 2.78 -5.24
CA VAL A 92 6.03 2.65 -6.07
C VAL A 92 5.58 4.03 -6.58
N ASP A 93 5.52 5.03 -5.69
CA ASP A 93 5.16 6.40 -6.07
C ASP A 93 6.14 6.96 -7.11
N ALA A 94 7.45 6.79 -6.91
CA ALA A 94 8.48 7.26 -7.83
C ALA A 94 8.34 6.62 -9.22
N VAL A 95 8.18 5.30 -9.30
CA VAL A 95 8.02 4.58 -10.58
C VAL A 95 6.76 5.02 -11.32
N LEU A 96 5.63 5.13 -10.62
CA LEU A 96 4.36 5.51 -11.23
C LEU A 96 4.32 6.98 -11.62
N THR A 97 4.91 7.87 -10.81
CA THR A 97 5.06 9.29 -11.14
C THR A 97 6.00 9.49 -12.34
N GLN A 98 7.11 8.75 -12.42
CA GLN A 98 7.99 8.74 -13.59
C GLN A 98 7.23 8.31 -14.85
N ALA A 99 6.28 7.41 -14.73
CA ALA A 99 5.42 6.98 -15.82
C ALA A 99 4.29 7.97 -16.17
N GLY A 100 4.18 9.10 -15.45
CA GLY A 100 3.18 10.14 -15.64
C GLY A 100 1.83 9.84 -14.99
N LEU A 101 1.78 8.98 -13.98
CA LEU A 101 0.57 8.73 -13.20
C LEU A 101 0.60 9.50 -11.88
N ARG A 102 -0.55 10.01 -11.46
CA ARG A 102 -0.74 10.47 -10.08
C ARG A 102 -1.11 9.30 -9.20
N VAL A 103 -0.48 9.18 -8.04
CA VAL A 103 -0.70 8.07 -7.11
C VAL A 103 -1.60 8.50 -5.96
N ASP A 104 -2.67 7.76 -5.73
CA ASP A 104 -3.50 7.87 -4.53
C ASP A 104 -3.14 6.69 -3.61
N LEU A 105 -2.70 6.98 -2.38
CA LEU A 105 -2.34 5.98 -1.37
C LEU A 105 -3.40 5.92 -0.27
N PHE A 106 -3.97 4.74 -0.06
CA PHE A 106 -4.85 4.43 1.07
C PHE A 106 -4.20 3.33 1.90
N SER A 107 -3.84 3.63 3.14
CA SER A 107 -3.04 2.72 3.97
C SER A 107 -3.61 2.57 5.38
N GLY A 108 -3.37 1.41 5.98
CA GLY A 108 -3.72 1.11 7.36
C GLY A 108 -5.23 1.03 7.58
N SER A 109 -5.67 1.56 8.70
CA SER A 109 -7.06 1.42 9.20
C SER A 109 -8.14 2.00 8.29
N VAL A 110 -7.78 2.81 7.27
CA VAL A 110 -8.75 3.29 6.28
C VAL A 110 -9.16 2.20 5.29
N VAL A 111 -8.38 1.12 5.14
CA VAL A 111 -8.67 0.01 4.25
C VAL A 111 -9.68 -0.93 4.92
N THR A 112 -10.93 -0.48 4.97
CA THR A 112 -12.07 -1.19 5.56
C THR A 112 -12.91 -1.88 4.48
N VAL A 113 -13.88 -2.68 4.90
CA VAL A 113 -14.88 -3.27 3.99
C VAL A 113 -15.65 -2.17 3.25
N ASP A 114 -16.08 -1.12 3.95
CA ASP A 114 -16.85 -0.03 3.33
C ASP A 114 -15.98 0.84 2.42
N PHE A 115 -14.70 1.01 2.74
CA PHE A 115 -13.74 1.63 1.83
C PHE A 115 -13.65 0.83 0.52
N LEU A 116 -13.49 -0.49 0.58
CA LEU A 116 -13.43 -1.34 -0.62
C LEU A 116 -14.73 -1.29 -1.43
N LYS A 117 -15.91 -1.25 -0.78
CA LYS A 117 -17.19 -1.04 -1.49
C LYS A 117 -17.19 0.25 -2.31
N SER A 118 -16.59 1.31 -1.76
CA SER A 118 -16.59 2.66 -2.34
C SER A 118 -15.34 2.98 -3.16
N LEU A 119 -14.40 2.03 -3.32
CA LEU A 119 -13.18 2.28 -4.07
C LEU A 119 -13.51 2.79 -5.48
N ALA A 120 -13.10 4.02 -5.75
CA ALA A 120 -13.44 4.71 -6.99
C ALA A 120 -12.82 4.00 -8.21
N GLY A 121 -13.50 4.07 -9.34
CA GLY A 121 -12.95 3.66 -10.63
C GLY A 121 -12.01 4.70 -11.26
N GLY A 122 -11.53 4.39 -12.46
CA GLY A 122 -10.73 5.34 -13.28
C GLY A 122 -9.23 5.32 -13.00
N TYR A 123 -8.75 4.33 -12.27
CA TYR A 123 -7.31 4.08 -12.12
C TYR A 123 -6.78 3.24 -13.27
N ARG A 124 -5.57 3.56 -13.74
CA ARG A 124 -4.85 2.76 -14.74
C ARG A 124 -4.14 1.58 -14.10
N VAL A 125 -3.70 1.73 -12.87
CA VAL A 125 -3.07 0.68 -12.07
C VAL A 125 -3.71 0.67 -10.69
N VAL A 126 -4.09 -0.52 -10.23
CA VAL A 126 -4.65 -0.76 -8.89
C VAL A 126 -3.73 -1.77 -8.21
N ILE A 127 -3.09 -1.38 -7.13
CA ILE A 127 -2.17 -2.23 -6.36
C ILE A 127 -2.85 -2.57 -5.04
N LEU A 128 -3.08 -3.85 -4.80
CA LEU A 128 -3.68 -4.38 -3.58
C LEU A 128 -2.58 -5.03 -2.72
N ARG A 129 -1.94 -4.23 -1.86
CA ARG A 129 -0.96 -4.70 -0.88
C ARG A 129 -1.71 -5.15 0.38
N MET A 130 -2.17 -6.38 0.38
CA MET A 130 -2.98 -6.97 1.44
C MET A 130 -2.76 -8.47 1.54
N HIS A 131 -2.96 -9.04 2.73
CA HIS A 131 -2.98 -10.49 2.87
C HIS A 131 -4.08 -11.11 2.03
N SER A 132 -3.85 -12.33 1.60
CA SER A 132 -4.91 -13.18 1.05
C SER A 132 -4.67 -14.64 1.42
N ALA A 133 -5.75 -15.39 1.46
CA ALA A 133 -5.70 -16.82 1.75
C ALA A 133 -6.89 -17.55 1.13
N ILE A 134 -6.68 -18.82 0.79
CA ILE A 134 -7.73 -19.72 0.32
C ILE A 134 -8.42 -20.35 1.53
N SER A 135 -9.73 -20.25 1.58
CA SER A 135 -10.56 -20.86 2.62
C SER A 135 -10.68 -22.37 2.44
N ALA A 136 -11.22 -23.05 3.46
CA ALA A 136 -11.54 -24.49 3.38
C ALA A 136 -12.57 -24.84 2.26
N GLN A 137 -13.30 -23.84 1.76
CA GLN A 137 -14.23 -23.99 0.62
C GLN A 137 -13.56 -23.70 -0.72
N ASN A 138 -12.23 -23.56 -0.76
CA ASN A 138 -11.43 -23.24 -1.94
C ASN A 138 -11.77 -21.88 -2.58
N GLU A 139 -12.13 -20.89 -1.75
CA GLU A 139 -12.38 -19.52 -2.16
C GLU A 139 -11.28 -18.61 -1.63
N LEU A 140 -10.73 -17.75 -2.46
CA LEU A 140 -9.75 -16.74 -2.06
C LEU A 140 -10.45 -15.56 -1.38
N TYR A 141 -9.86 -15.10 -0.28
CA TYR A 141 -10.25 -13.91 0.44
C TYR A 141 -9.10 -12.92 0.51
N LEU A 142 -9.38 -11.65 0.21
CA LEU A 142 -8.48 -10.50 0.42
C LEU A 142 -8.78 -9.90 1.79
N PHE A 143 -7.75 -9.69 2.61
CA PHE A 143 -7.89 -9.21 3.98
C PHE A 143 -7.84 -7.69 4.04
N THR A 144 -8.83 -7.08 4.68
CA THR A 144 -8.82 -5.65 4.99
C THR A 144 -7.93 -5.37 6.22
N ALA A 145 -7.74 -4.10 6.55
CA ALA A 145 -7.14 -3.69 7.83
C ALA A 145 -8.21 -3.42 8.90
N GLU A 146 -9.50 -3.69 8.63
CA GLU A 146 -10.57 -3.48 9.59
C GLU A 146 -10.64 -4.65 10.57
N PRO A 147 -10.47 -4.39 11.90
CA PRO A 147 -10.63 -5.43 12.91
C PRO A 147 -12.01 -6.06 12.85
N PHE A 148 -12.06 -7.38 12.98
CA PHE A 148 -13.31 -8.10 12.97
C PHE A 148 -14.18 -7.74 14.18
N SER A 149 -15.50 -7.61 13.93
CA SER A 149 -16.53 -7.43 14.96
C SER A 149 -17.76 -8.23 14.60
N GLY A 150 -18.29 -8.95 15.58
CA GLY A 150 -19.44 -9.85 15.38
C GLY A 150 -20.75 -9.16 15.05
N ASP A 151 -20.86 -7.85 15.26
CA ASP A 151 -22.05 -7.02 15.03
C ASP A 151 -22.06 -6.32 13.66
N LYS A 152 -20.94 -6.35 12.91
CA LYS A 152 -20.82 -5.74 11.59
C LYS A 152 -21.02 -6.73 10.45
N PHE A 153 -21.50 -6.23 9.31
CA PHE A 153 -21.61 -6.96 8.05
C PHE A 153 -22.34 -8.30 8.16
N ILE A 154 -23.39 -8.36 8.99
CA ILE A 154 -24.12 -9.61 9.30
C ILE A 154 -24.68 -10.25 8.03
N GLN A 155 -25.29 -9.46 7.14
CA GLN A 155 -25.87 -9.97 5.88
C GLN A 155 -24.80 -10.48 4.92
N GLU A 156 -23.70 -9.73 4.74
CA GLU A 156 -22.59 -10.10 3.89
C GLU A 156 -21.88 -11.36 4.42
N ARG A 157 -21.79 -11.52 5.74
CA ARG A 157 -21.22 -12.70 6.37
C ARG A 157 -22.12 -13.93 6.22
N GLN A 158 -23.44 -13.78 6.38
CA GLN A 158 -24.40 -14.86 6.10
C GLN A 158 -24.35 -15.29 4.63
N ALA A 159 -24.15 -14.33 3.71
CA ALA A 159 -23.96 -14.60 2.29
C ALA A 159 -22.56 -15.09 1.94
N ARG A 160 -21.63 -15.23 2.91
CA ARG A 160 -20.22 -15.63 2.76
C ARG A 160 -19.40 -14.70 1.83
N VAL A 161 -19.84 -13.46 1.70
CA VAL A 161 -19.15 -12.45 0.88
C VAL A 161 -18.06 -11.75 1.68
N VAL A 162 -18.31 -11.59 2.99
CA VAL A 162 -17.38 -11.06 3.98
C VAL A 162 -17.16 -12.15 5.04
N LYS A 163 -15.96 -12.27 5.57
CA LYS A 163 -15.57 -13.32 6.51
C LYS A 163 -14.60 -12.78 7.55
N GLU A 164 -14.55 -13.43 8.71
CA GLU A 164 -13.43 -13.30 9.65
C GLU A 164 -12.21 -14.05 9.12
N ALA A 165 -11.05 -13.42 9.21
CA ALA A 165 -9.78 -13.99 8.78
C ALA A 165 -8.64 -13.63 9.74
N PHE A 166 -7.62 -14.48 9.79
CA PHE A 166 -6.43 -14.36 10.62
C PHE A 166 -5.21 -14.43 9.70
N ALA A 167 -4.30 -13.45 9.78
CA ALA A 167 -3.06 -13.47 9.01
C ALA A 167 -2.10 -14.56 9.47
N SER A 168 -2.10 -14.85 10.79
CA SER A 168 -1.32 -15.92 11.42
C SER A 168 -2.01 -16.38 12.70
N GLU A 169 -1.56 -17.51 13.26
CA GLU A 169 -2.03 -17.96 14.56
C GLU A 169 -1.74 -16.91 15.64
N GLY A 170 -2.78 -16.52 16.38
CA GLY A 170 -2.70 -15.52 17.44
C GLY A 170 -2.72 -14.06 16.97
N SER A 171 -2.76 -13.78 15.65
CA SER A 171 -2.96 -12.42 15.16
C SER A 171 -4.38 -11.91 15.45
N GLN A 172 -4.55 -10.59 15.47
CA GLN A 172 -5.87 -9.98 15.51
C GLN A 172 -6.66 -10.36 14.26
N SER A 173 -7.91 -10.81 14.43
CA SER A 173 -8.76 -11.08 13.28
C SER A 173 -9.26 -9.82 12.61
N VAL A 174 -9.39 -9.90 11.30
CA VAL A 174 -9.86 -8.82 10.44
C VAL A 174 -11.00 -9.30 9.54
N PHE A 175 -11.70 -8.38 8.91
CA PHE A 175 -12.63 -8.72 7.84
C PHE A 175 -11.86 -9.03 6.55
N ALA A 176 -12.33 -10.05 5.82
CA ALA A 176 -11.82 -10.40 4.51
C ALA A 176 -12.96 -10.56 3.51
N VAL A 177 -12.70 -10.27 2.24
CA VAL A 177 -13.69 -10.22 1.16
C VAL A 177 -13.28 -11.13 0.01
N ASN A 178 -14.25 -11.72 -0.71
CA ASN A 178 -14.01 -12.63 -1.83
C ASN A 178 -14.44 -12.05 -3.19
N TRP A 179 -14.38 -12.86 -4.25
CA TRP A 179 -14.78 -12.47 -5.61
C TRP A 179 -16.25 -12.02 -5.72
N VAL A 180 -17.16 -12.58 -4.90
CA VAL A 180 -18.59 -12.17 -4.89
C VAL A 180 -18.72 -10.74 -4.37
N PHE A 181 -17.86 -10.32 -3.44
CA PHE A 181 -17.80 -8.94 -2.98
C PHE A 181 -17.40 -8.01 -4.14
N VAL A 182 -16.36 -8.35 -4.90
CA VAL A 182 -15.95 -7.58 -6.09
C VAL A 182 -17.11 -7.46 -7.06
N LYS A 183 -17.81 -8.56 -7.34
CA LYS A 183 -18.95 -8.61 -8.25
C LYS A 183 -20.12 -7.74 -7.86
N ARG A 184 -20.52 -7.81 -6.59
CA ARG A 184 -21.83 -7.32 -6.12
C ARG A 184 -21.76 -6.02 -5.34
N LEU A 185 -20.66 -5.79 -4.63
CA LEU A 185 -20.59 -4.73 -3.63
C LEU A 185 -19.61 -3.61 -3.97
N MET A 186 -18.59 -3.87 -4.79
CA MET A 186 -17.71 -2.80 -5.27
C MET A 186 -18.45 -1.96 -6.31
N THR A 187 -18.54 -0.66 -6.08
CA THR A 187 -19.25 0.29 -6.96
C THR A 187 -18.36 0.84 -8.06
N GLY A 188 -17.04 0.87 -7.84
CA GLY A 188 -16.06 1.31 -8.84
C GLY A 188 -15.97 0.33 -10.01
N LYS A 189 -15.65 0.87 -11.19
CA LYS A 189 -15.35 0.07 -12.38
C LYS A 189 -13.86 0.17 -12.67
N PHE A 190 -13.30 -0.93 -13.14
CA PHE A 190 -11.87 -1.05 -13.41
C PHE A 190 -11.52 -0.85 -14.89
N ASN A 191 -12.32 -0.05 -15.60
CA ASN A 191 -12.19 0.16 -17.05
C ASN A 191 -10.76 0.56 -17.44
N GLY A 192 -10.07 -0.32 -18.14
CA GLY A 192 -8.69 -0.10 -18.59
C GLY A 192 -7.63 -0.21 -17.49
N SER A 193 -7.99 -0.73 -16.31
CA SER A 193 -7.06 -0.91 -15.20
C SER A 193 -6.26 -2.21 -15.33
N VAL A 194 -5.00 -2.19 -14.90
CA VAL A 194 -4.27 -3.39 -14.50
C VAL A 194 -4.38 -3.51 -12.98
N VAL A 195 -4.92 -4.63 -12.50
CA VAL A 195 -5.04 -4.92 -11.06
C VAL A 195 -3.89 -5.84 -10.65
N VAL A 196 -3.11 -5.45 -9.65
CA VAL A 196 -2.00 -6.21 -9.09
C VAL A 196 -2.33 -6.57 -7.64
N ALA A 197 -2.57 -7.85 -7.38
CA ALA A 197 -2.83 -8.38 -6.05
C ALA A 197 -1.57 -9.02 -5.48
N MET A 198 -1.02 -8.42 -4.42
CA MET A 198 0.28 -8.77 -3.85
C MET A 198 0.22 -9.91 -2.82
N GLY A 199 -0.97 -10.30 -2.39
CA GLY A 199 -1.16 -11.32 -1.35
C GLY A 199 -0.85 -12.75 -1.84
N CYS A 200 -0.64 -13.64 -0.88
CA CYS A 200 -0.44 -15.07 -1.12
C CYS A 200 -1.58 -15.67 -1.93
N GLU A 201 -1.25 -16.56 -2.90
CA GLU A 201 -2.26 -17.33 -3.66
C GLU A 201 -3.24 -16.46 -4.47
N SER A 202 -3.03 -15.15 -4.55
CA SER A 202 -3.95 -14.19 -5.20
C SER A 202 -4.18 -14.47 -6.69
N GLY A 203 -3.28 -15.16 -7.35
CA GLY A 203 -3.39 -15.60 -8.74
C GLY A 203 -3.78 -17.09 -8.88
N VAL A 204 -4.28 -17.75 -7.83
CA VAL A 204 -4.79 -19.14 -7.90
C VAL A 204 -6.28 -19.16 -8.19
N ASP A 205 -7.03 -18.20 -7.65
CA ASP A 205 -8.48 -18.10 -7.81
C ASP A 205 -8.84 -17.34 -9.11
N GLU A 206 -9.17 -18.11 -10.16
CA GLU A 206 -9.60 -17.56 -11.44
C GLU A 206 -10.91 -16.76 -11.35
N MET A 207 -11.77 -17.03 -10.36
CA MET A 207 -13.02 -16.29 -10.16
C MET A 207 -12.75 -14.85 -9.75
N LEU A 208 -11.77 -14.62 -8.84
CA LEU A 208 -11.40 -13.27 -8.46
C LEU A 208 -10.86 -12.48 -9.65
N ALA A 209 -9.94 -13.08 -10.42
CA ALA A 209 -9.38 -12.47 -11.63
C ALA A 209 -10.48 -12.16 -12.67
N SER A 210 -11.38 -13.12 -12.93
CA SER A 210 -12.48 -12.98 -13.87
C SER A 210 -13.45 -11.86 -13.47
N GLU A 211 -13.70 -11.66 -12.17
CA GLU A 211 -14.62 -10.60 -11.72
C GLU A 211 -13.99 -9.20 -11.89
N PHE A 212 -12.70 -9.01 -11.63
CA PHE A 212 -12.03 -7.75 -11.94
C PHE A 212 -12.05 -7.46 -13.45
N ILE A 213 -11.78 -8.48 -14.28
CA ILE A 213 -11.84 -8.38 -15.74
C ILE A 213 -13.28 -8.09 -16.19
N GLY A 214 -14.27 -8.80 -15.66
CA GLY A 214 -15.69 -8.56 -15.94
C GLY A 214 -16.18 -7.17 -15.57
N GLN A 215 -15.49 -6.50 -14.66
CA GLN A 215 -15.73 -5.10 -14.32
C GLN A 215 -14.85 -4.10 -15.10
N GLY A 216 -14.16 -4.56 -16.15
CA GLY A 216 -13.46 -3.73 -17.12
C GLY A 216 -11.95 -3.68 -16.95
N ALA A 217 -11.34 -4.44 -16.02
CA ALA A 217 -9.89 -4.54 -15.97
C ALA A 217 -9.36 -5.19 -17.25
N VAL A 218 -8.25 -4.67 -17.75
CA VAL A 218 -7.55 -5.23 -18.91
C VAL A 218 -6.58 -6.33 -18.54
N ALA A 219 -6.27 -6.45 -17.25
CA ALA A 219 -5.52 -7.55 -16.70
C ALA A 219 -5.69 -7.63 -15.18
N PHE A 220 -5.54 -8.85 -14.66
CA PHE A 220 -5.33 -9.12 -13.25
C PHE A 220 -4.01 -9.89 -13.10
N VAL A 221 -3.17 -9.43 -12.17
CA VAL A 221 -1.89 -10.07 -11.84
C VAL A 221 -1.89 -10.47 -10.38
N GLY A 222 -1.50 -11.71 -10.09
CA GLY A 222 -1.46 -12.25 -8.73
C GLY A 222 -0.49 -13.42 -8.61
N TRP A 223 -0.27 -13.91 -7.40
CA TRP A 223 0.71 -14.93 -7.09
C TRP A 223 0.16 -16.36 -7.25
N SER A 224 0.97 -17.26 -7.83
CA SER A 224 0.62 -18.67 -8.03
C SER A 224 0.65 -19.53 -6.76
N GLY A 225 1.05 -18.96 -5.62
CA GLY A 225 1.19 -19.65 -4.35
C GLY A 225 1.47 -18.68 -3.23
N GLN A 226 1.90 -19.19 -2.09
CA GLN A 226 2.37 -18.36 -0.98
C GLN A 226 3.62 -17.60 -1.40
N VAL A 227 3.78 -16.39 -0.90
CA VAL A 227 4.90 -15.50 -1.26
C VAL A 227 5.41 -14.76 -0.02
N LEU A 228 6.71 -14.61 0.08
CA LEU A 228 7.32 -13.70 1.05
C LEU A 228 6.96 -12.25 0.71
N LEU A 229 6.62 -11.47 1.72
CA LEU A 229 6.25 -10.07 1.53
C LEU A 229 7.33 -9.27 0.79
N SER A 230 8.59 -9.40 1.22
CA SER A 230 9.73 -8.72 0.58
C SER A 230 9.94 -9.14 -0.88
N HIS A 231 9.68 -10.41 -1.22
CA HIS A 231 9.76 -10.89 -2.59
C HIS A 231 8.61 -10.35 -3.44
N SER A 232 7.39 -10.31 -2.87
CA SER A 232 6.22 -9.72 -3.53
C SER A 232 6.42 -8.22 -3.80
N GLU A 233 7.04 -7.49 -2.88
CA GLU A 233 7.35 -6.07 -3.03
C GLU A 233 8.38 -5.84 -4.15
N ASP A 234 9.52 -6.58 -4.17
CA ASP A 234 10.53 -6.48 -5.23
C ASP A 234 9.97 -6.84 -6.62
N ALA A 235 9.25 -7.96 -6.73
CA ALA A 235 8.65 -8.37 -8.00
C ALA A 235 7.59 -7.37 -8.49
N THR A 236 6.82 -6.76 -7.58
CA THR A 236 5.84 -5.73 -7.93
C THR A 236 6.52 -4.47 -8.47
N LEU A 237 7.61 -4.00 -7.87
CA LEU A 237 8.37 -2.85 -8.38
C LEU A 237 8.93 -3.11 -9.79
N ARG A 238 9.48 -4.30 -10.04
CA ARG A 238 9.95 -4.71 -11.37
C ARG A 238 8.80 -4.76 -12.39
N LEU A 239 7.66 -5.32 -11.99
CA LEU A 239 6.45 -5.34 -12.83
C LEU A 239 6.00 -3.93 -13.18
N LEU A 240 5.90 -3.02 -12.20
CA LEU A 240 5.48 -1.64 -12.42
C LEU A 240 6.45 -0.89 -13.33
N ASN A 241 7.76 -1.08 -13.16
CA ASN A 241 8.77 -0.48 -14.05
C ASN A 241 8.58 -0.97 -15.49
N SER A 242 8.49 -2.27 -15.68
CA SER A 242 8.33 -2.88 -17.02
C SER A 242 7.01 -2.47 -17.69
N LEU A 243 5.91 -2.45 -16.91
CA LEU A 243 4.59 -2.10 -17.40
C LEU A 243 4.43 -0.60 -17.67
N CYS A 244 4.83 0.23 -16.70
CA CYS A 244 4.48 1.65 -16.68
C CYS A 244 5.57 2.54 -17.27
N VAL A 245 6.84 2.24 -17.05
CA VAL A 245 7.97 3.04 -17.55
C VAL A 245 8.41 2.52 -18.93
N GLU A 246 8.68 1.22 -19.05
CA GLU A 246 9.11 0.60 -20.32
C GLU A 246 7.93 0.38 -21.28
N LYS A 247 6.68 0.50 -20.83
CA LYS A 247 5.45 0.36 -21.64
C LYS A 247 5.30 -1.02 -22.31
N LEU A 248 5.76 -2.06 -21.64
CA LEU A 248 5.56 -3.43 -22.15
C LEU A 248 4.09 -3.85 -22.04
N ALA A 249 3.67 -4.78 -22.91
CA ALA A 249 2.40 -5.48 -22.72
C ALA A 249 2.38 -6.22 -21.38
N VAL A 250 1.20 -6.34 -20.75
CA VAL A 250 1.11 -6.89 -19.38
C VAL A 250 1.75 -8.26 -19.24
N SER A 251 1.51 -9.17 -20.20
CA SER A 251 2.11 -10.52 -20.21
C SER A 251 3.64 -10.45 -20.26
N ALA A 252 4.20 -9.64 -21.15
CA ALA A 252 5.65 -9.45 -21.27
C ALA A 252 6.26 -8.79 -20.02
N ALA A 253 5.54 -7.85 -19.39
CA ALA A 253 5.96 -7.23 -18.13
C ALA A 253 6.00 -8.25 -16.99
N VAL A 254 5.00 -9.15 -16.91
CA VAL A 254 4.96 -10.24 -15.92
C VAL A 254 6.07 -11.26 -16.16
N GLU A 255 6.30 -11.67 -17.40
CA GLU A 255 7.40 -12.58 -17.75
C GLU A 255 8.76 -11.99 -17.37
N LYS A 256 8.97 -10.71 -17.68
CA LYS A 256 10.21 -10.00 -17.32
C LYS A 256 10.37 -9.89 -15.81
N ALA A 257 9.32 -9.49 -15.08
CA ALA A 257 9.37 -9.40 -13.63
C ALA A 257 9.70 -10.76 -12.98
N ASN A 258 9.07 -11.84 -13.45
CA ASN A 258 9.38 -13.21 -13.01
C ASN A 258 10.83 -13.63 -13.34
N SER A 259 11.34 -13.23 -14.51
CA SER A 259 12.73 -13.53 -14.89
C SER A 259 13.75 -12.80 -14.04
N GLU A 260 13.46 -11.54 -13.65
CA GLU A 260 14.37 -10.69 -12.88
C GLU A 260 14.31 -10.95 -11.38
N ALA A 261 13.10 -11.14 -10.82
CA ALA A 261 12.93 -11.44 -9.40
C ALA A 261 13.18 -12.91 -9.08
N GLY A 262 12.98 -13.79 -10.05
CA GLY A 262 12.94 -15.24 -9.84
C GLY A 262 11.64 -15.70 -9.21
N ALA A 263 11.55 -16.99 -8.92
CA ALA A 263 10.47 -17.58 -8.13
C ALA A 263 10.70 -17.28 -6.62
N ASP A 264 9.62 -17.22 -5.85
CA ASP A 264 9.72 -17.05 -4.41
C ASP A 264 10.64 -18.12 -3.79
N PRO A 265 11.62 -17.72 -2.97
CA PRO A 265 12.67 -18.64 -2.51
C PRO A 265 12.18 -19.74 -1.56
N LEU A 266 11.00 -19.58 -0.94
CA LEU A 266 10.45 -20.59 -0.02
C LEU A 266 9.42 -21.49 -0.68
N SER A 267 8.57 -20.93 -1.55
CA SER A 267 7.42 -21.63 -2.11
C SER A 267 7.56 -21.98 -3.60
N GLY A 268 8.44 -21.29 -4.30
CA GLY A 268 8.54 -21.36 -5.75
C GLY A 268 7.44 -20.61 -6.50
N ALA A 269 6.62 -19.79 -5.82
CA ALA A 269 5.56 -19.02 -6.43
C ALA A 269 6.09 -17.97 -7.41
N ILE A 270 5.33 -17.74 -8.48
CA ILE A 270 5.59 -16.72 -9.50
C ILE A 270 4.33 -15.88 -9.74
N LEU A 271 4.50 -14.72 -10.33
CA LEU A 271 3.37 -13.90 -10.80
C LEU A 271 2.67 -14.59 -11.98
N LYS A 272 1.35 -14.60 -11.94
CA LYS A 272 0.45 -15.02 -13.00
C LYS A 272 -0.31 -13.82 -13.56
N CYS A 273 -0.62 -13.85 -14.85
CA CYS A 273 -1.40 -12.84 -15.54
C CYS A 273 -2.67 -13.44 -16.12
N TYR A 274 -3.80 -12.79 -15.89
CA TYR A 274 -5.10 -13.08 -16.48
C TYR A 274 -5.51 -11.91 -17.36
N LEU A 275 -5.91 -12.22 -18.58
CA LEU A 275 -6.36 -11.28 -19.60
C LEU A 275 -7.83 -11.56 -19.94
N PRO A 276 -8.58 -10.62 -20.56
CA PRO A 276 -9.94 -10.82 -21.05
C PRO A 276 -10.11 -11.97 -22.03
#